data_befeb0b966ee419c8aa3c77b6e87e8ca
#
_entry.id   befeb0b966ee419c8aa3c77b6e87e8ca
#
_cell.length_a   1.000
_cell.length_b   1.000
_cell.length_c   1.000
_cell.angle_alpha   90.00
_cell.angle_beta   90.00
_cell.angle_gamma   90.00
#
_symmetry.space_group_name_H-M   'P 1'
#
loop_
_entity.id
_entity.type
_entity.pdbx_description
1 polymer ?
#
loop_
_entity_poly.entity_id
_entity_poly.type
_entity_poly.pdbx_seq_one_letter_code
_entity_poly.pdbx_strand_id
1 'polypeptide(L)'
;MGMIAINDSFMLEATIYYLLRKHFRKESYYVDLMDMYHEVTFQTELGQLLDLLTAPEDSVDLTKFSLEKHSFIVTYKTAFYSFYLPVALAMYMAGVSSEADLQQAKDILIPLGEYFQIQVPAPSTLYD
;
A
#
# COMPACT_ATOMS: atom_id res chain seq x y z
N MET A 1 -5.18 -17.34 -17.15
CA MET A 1 -5.91 -16.90 -15.93
C MET A 1 -7.02 -15.92 -16.23
N GLY A 2 -6.82 -14.93 -17.06
CA GLY A 2 -7.87 -14.11 -17.65
C GLY A 2 -8.88 -13.52 -16.67
N MET A 3 -10.16 -13.55 -17.03
CA MET A 3 -11.24 -12.89 -16.27
C MET A 3 -11.48 -13.49 -14.87
N ILE A 4 -11.11 -14.75 -14.63
CA ILE A 4 -11.20 -15.35 -13.29
C ILE A 4 -10.30 -14.62 -12.29
N ALA A 5 -9.07 -14.28 -12.68
CA ALA A 5 -8.15 -13.55 -11.82
C ALA A 5 -8.67 -12.14 -11.42
N ILE A 6 -9.41 -11.48 -12.34
CA ILE A 6 -10.07 -10.20 -12.04
C ILE A 6 -11.16 -10.42 -10.97
N ASN A 7 -12.00 -11.42 -11.13
CA ASN A 7 -13.04 -11.74 -10.12
C ASN A 7 -12.41 -12.12 -8.78
N ASP A 8 -11.33 -12.90 -8.79
CA ASP A 8 -10.63 -13.33 -7.57
C ASP A 8 -10.03 -12.16 -6.80
N SER A 9 -9.50 -11.14 -7.50
CA SER A 9 -8.99 -9.93 -6.85
C SER A 9 -10.08 -9.16 -6.10
N PHE A 10 -11.26 -8.99 -6.71
CA PHE A 10 -12.42 -8.38 -6.04
C PHE A 10 -12.90 -9.22 -4.85
N MET A 11 -12.91 -10.55 -4.98
CA MET A 11 -13.29 -11.43 -3.87
C MET A 11 -12.30 -11.33 -2.70
N LEU A 12 -11.00 -11.25 -2.96
CA LEU A 12 -9.97 -11.10 -1.92
C LEU A 12 -10.13 -9.77 -1.19
N GLU A 13 -10.34 -8.69 -1.91
CA GLU A 13 -10.58 -7.38 -1.31
C GLU A 13 -11.86 -7.40 -0.47
N ALA A 14 -12.98 -7.85 -1.01
CA ALA A 14 -14.25 -7.96 -0.29
C ALA A 14 -14.13 -8.83 0.97
N THR A 15 -13.26 -9.85 0.95
CA THR A 15 -13.03 -10.74 2.09
C THR A 15 -12.40 -10.01 3.27
N ILE A 16 -11.56 -9.00 3.05
CA ILE A 16 -10.98 -8.18 4.13
C ILE A 16 -12.13 -7.54 4.93
N TYR A 17 -13.03 -6.85 4.26
CA TYR A 17 -14.16 -6.16 4.90
C TYR A 17 -15.16 -7.13 5.53
N TYR A 18 -15.37 -8.29 4.92
CA TYR A 18 -16.18 -9.36 5.52
C TYR A 18 -15.58 -9.85 6.85
N LEU A 19 -14.25 -10.08 6.90
CA LEU A 19 -13.57 -10.53 8.11
C LEU A 19 -13.55 -9.45 9.20
N LEU A 20 -13.29 -8.19 8.83
CA LEU A 20 -13.38 -7.07 9.76
C LEU A 20 -14.77 -6.98 10.39
N ARG A 21 -15.82 -7.02 9.57
CA ARG A 21 -17.20 -7.01 10.05
C ARG A 21 -17.51 -8.22 10.95
N LYS A 22 -17.05 -9.42 10.57
CA LYS A 22 -17.33 -10.65 11.30
C LYS A 22 -16.70 -10.64 12.70
N HIS A 23 -15.49 -10.13 12.84
CA HIS A 23 -14.70 -10.25 14.05
C HIS A 23 -14.65 -8.98 14.89
N PHE A 24 -14.73 -7.80 14.28
CA PHE A 24 -14.46 -6.51 14.94
C PHE A 24 -15.64 -5.54 14.99
N ARG A 25 -16.81 -5.88 14.41
CA ARG A 25 -17.97 -4.98 14.33
C ARG A 25 -18.40 -4.34 15.65
N LYS A 26 -18.13 -5.00 16.78
CA LYS A 26 -18.54 -4.53 18.12
C LYS A 26 -17.46 -3.68 18.81
N GLU A 27 -16.28 -3.63 18.24
CA GLU A 27 -15.15 -2.90 18.80
C GLU A 27 -15.28 -1.41 18.51
N SER A 28 -14.83 -0.57 19.43
CA SER A 28 -14.90 0.89 19.30
C SER A 28 -14.09 1.42 18.11
N TYR A 29 -12.99 0.75 17.80
CA TYR A 29 -12.07 1.08 16.72
C TYR A 29 -12.46 0.48 15.33
N TYR A 30 -13.63 -0.16 15.22
CA TYR A 30 -14.03 -0.84 13.98
C TYR A 30 -14.10 0.12 12.78
N VAL A 31 -14.67 1.31 13.00
CA VAL A 31 -14.79 2.32 11.92
C VAL A 31 -13.42 2.81 11.50
N ASP A 32 -12.50 3.06 12.46
CA ASP A 32 -11.14 3.50 12.17
C ASP A 32 -10.37 2.46 11.34
N LEU A 33 -10.56 1.16 11.62
CA LEU A 33 -9.97 0.10 10.80
C LEU A 33 -10.52 0.11 9.37
N MET A 34 -11.83 0.28 9.20
CA MET A 34 -12.48 0.33 7.90
C MET A 34 -11.98 1.52 7.08
N ASP A 35 -11.95 2.71 7.68
CA ASP A 35 -11.50 3.94 7.03
C ASP A 35 -10.03 3.83 6.63
N MET A 36 -9.17 3.31 7.51
CA MET A 36 -7.75 3.11 7.22
C MET A 36 -7.52 2.14 6.06
N TYR A 37 -8.25 1.03 6.00
CA TYR A 37 -8.16 0.09 4.87
C TYR A 37 -8.59 0.75 3.56
N HIS A 38 -9.72 1.46 3.53
CA HIS A 38 -10.22 2.13 2.34
C HIS A 38 -9.25 3.20 1.84
N GLU A 39 -8.75 4.05 2.75
CA GLU A 39 -7.81 5.11 2.41
C GLU A 39 -6.52 4.56 1.81
N VAL A 40 -5.90 3.57 2.47
CA VAL A 40 -4.63 3.00 2.01
C VAL A 40 -4.80 2.17 0.74
N THR A 41 -5.91 1.44 0.59
CA THR A 41 -6.20 0.71 -0.66
C THR A 41 -6.31 1.70 -1.82
N PHE A 42 -7.10 2.76 -1.68
CA PHE A 42 -7.25 3.78 -2.70
C PHE A 42 -5.92 4.45 -3.09
N GLN A 43 -5.11 4.82 -2.08
CA GLN A 43 -3.77 5.38 -2.31
C GLN A 43 -2.86 4.41 -3.07
N THR A 44 -2.91 3.12 -2.72
CA THR A 44 -2.09 2.08 -3.35
C THR A 44 -2.48 1.87 -4.81
N GLU A 45 -3.77 1.85 -5.11
CA GLU A 45 -4.30 1.72 -6.47
C GLU A 45 -3.88 2.90 -7.35
N LEU A 46 -3.94 4.13 -6.82
CA LEU A 46 -3.46 5.33 -7.53
C LEU A 46 -1.94 5.28 -7.74
N GLY A 47 -1.17 4.84 -6.76
CA GLY A 47 0.27 4.66 -6.87
C GLY A 47 0.64 3.62 -7.93
N GLN A 48 -0.08 2.50 -7.98
CA GLN A 48 0.10 1.47 -9.00
C GLN A 48 -0.28 1.98 -10.40
N LEU A 49 -1.37 2.73 -10.52
CA LEU A 49 -1.76 3.34 -11.79
C LEU A 49 -0.68 4.29 -12.31
N LEU A 50 -0.13 5.13 -11.43
CA LEU A 50 0.94 6.06 -11.80
C LEU A 50 2.21 5.33 -12.25
N ASP A 51 2.55 4.22 -11.60
CA ASP A 51 3.67 3.37 -12.00
C ASP A 51 3.49 2.83 -13.43
N LEU A 52 2.35 2.25 -13.72
CA LEU A 52 2.00 1.71 -15.05
C LEU A 52 2.01 2.80 -16.14
N LEU A 53 1.52 4.01 -15.83
CA LEU A 53 1.52 5.13 -16.77
C LEU A 53 2.91 5.72 -17.00
N THR A 54 3.81 5.59 -16.03
CA THR A 54 5.19 6.11 -16.11
C THR A 54 6.11 5.19 -16.87
N ALA A 55 5.95 3.88 -16.70
CA ALA A 55 6.76 2.84 -17.34
C ALA A 55 5.87 1.81 -18.06
N PRO A 56 5.26 2.18 -19.21
CA PRO A 56 4.53 1.22 -20.02
C PRO A 56 5.47 0.10 -20.49
N GLU A 57 5.01 -1.16 -20.42
CA GLU A 57 5.83 -2.33 -20.79
C GLU A 57 6.39 -2.25 -22.21
N ASP A 58 5.64 -1.65 -23.14
CA ASP A 58 5.99 -1.59 -24.56
C ASP A 58 6.92 -0.41 -24.92
N SER A 59 7.12 0.56 -24.03
CA SER A 59 7.88 1.79 -24.33
C SER A 59 8.39 2.48 -23.07
N VAL A 60 9.59 2.08 -22.64
CA VAL A 60 10.26 2.70 -21.49
C VAL A 60 11.02 3.95 -21.92
N ASP A 61 10.53 5.12 -21.54
CA ASP A 61 11.19 6.41 -21.78
C ASP A 61 11.90 6.88 -20.50
N LEU A 62 13.22 6.66 -20.46
CA LEU A 62 14.04 7.01 -19.30
C LEU A 62 14.07 8.51 -18.99
N THR A 63 13.71 9.38 -19.94
CA THR A 63 13.67 10.84 -19.71
C THR A 63 12.52 11.26 -18.81
N LYS A 64 11.52 10.39 -18.63
CA LYS A 64 10.36 10.61 -17.74
C LYS A 64 10.61 10.21 -16.30
N PHE A 65 11.77 9.59 -16.01
CA PHE A 65 12.13 9.16 -14.66
C PHE A 65 12.87 10.28 -13.93
N SER A 66 12.42 10.57 -12.70
CA SER A 66 13.14 11.39 -11.75
C SER A 66 13.11 10.70 -10.38
N LEU A 67 14.10 10.97 -9.54
CA LEU A 67 14.15 10.44 -8.17
C LEU A 67 12.90 10.83 -7.36
N GLU A 68 12.45 12.08 -7.54
CA GLU A 68 11.24 12.58 -6.87
C GLU A 68 9.99 11.80 -7.29
N LYS A 69 9.83 11.57 -8.59
CA LYS A 69 8.71 10.79 -9.12
C LYS A 69 8.78 9.33 -8.67
N HIS A 70 9.97 8.75 -8.66
CA HIS A 70 10.18 7.39 -8.16
C HIS A 70 9.81 7.28 -6.68
N SER A 71 10.32 8.19 -5.82
CA SER A 71 9.98 8.25 -4.40
C SER A 71 8.46 8.36 -4.20
N PHE A 72 7.80 9.24 -4.94
CA PHE A 72 6.33 9.38 -4.89
C PHE A 72 5.61 8.07 -5.23
N ILE A 73 5.97 7.43 -6.36
CA ILE A 73 5.36 6.16 -6.78
C ILE A 73 5.54 5.09 -5.70
N VAL A 74 6.77 4.90 -5.21
CA VAL A 74 7.12 3.89 -4.23
C VAL A 74 6.39 4.09 -2.90
N THR A 75 6.26 5.34 -2.47
CA THR A 75 5.52 5.70 -1.26
C THR A 75 4.08 5.22 -1.35
N TYR A 76 3.37 5.59 -2.39
CA TYR A 76 1.96 5.26 -2.52
C TYR A 76 1.70 3.82 -2.98
N LYS A 77 2.50 3.30 -3.90
CA LYS A 77 2.38 1.92 -4.39
C LYS A 77 2.70 0.88 -3.33
N THR A 78 3.63 1.16 -2.40
CA THR A 78 4.19 0.11 -1.52
C THR A 78 4.28 0.52 -0.05
N ALA A 79 4.86 1.68 0.28
CA ALA A 79 5.20 2.01 1.66
C ALA A 79 3.97 2.08 2.58
N PHE A 80 2.88 2.67 2.12
CA PHE A 80 1.66 2.78 2.91
C PHE A 80 1.06 1.41 3.25
N TYR A 81 0.83 0.54 2.28
CA TYR A 81 0.14 -0.72 2.57
C TYR A 81 1.02 -1.75 3.26
N SER A 82 2.31 -1.79 2.93
CA SER A 82 3.21 -2.82 3.44
C SER A 82 3.82 -2.49 4.81
N PHE A 83 4.09 -1.21 5.06
CA PHE A 83 4.80 -0.77 6.27
C PHE A 83 3.90 -0.02 7.23
N TYR A 84 3.19 1.01 6.76
CA TYR A 84 2.37 1.86 7.63
C TYR A 84 1.07 1.20 8.06
N LEU A 85 0.28 0.67 7.12
CA LEU A 85 -1.05 0.11 7.38
C LEU A 85 -1.07 -0.91 8.53
N PRO A 86 -0.24 -1.98 8.54
CA PRO A 86 -0.31 -2.99 9.58
C PRO A 86 0.01 -2.44 10.97
N VAL A 87 0.92 -1.47 11.06
CA VAL A 87 1.26 -0.81 12.33
C VAL A 87 0.15 0.12 12.79
N ALA A 88 -0.40 0.95 11.89
CA ALA A 88 -1.50 1.85 12.21
C ALA A 88 -2.75 1.09 12.69
N LEU A 89 -3.09 -0.02 12.04
CA LEU A 89 -4.20 -0.89 12.48
C LEU A 89 -3.95 -1.44 13.89
N ALA A 90 -2.74 -1.90 14.18
CA ALA A 90 -2.37 -2.37 15.52
C ALA A 90 -2.43 -1.24 16.56
N MET A 91 -2.04 -0.02 16.19
CA MET A 91 -2.11 1.17 17.06
C MET A 91 -3.57 1.52 17.40
N TYR A 92 -4.48 1.49 16.43
CA TYR A 92 -5.91 1.67 16.70
C TYR A 92 -6.44 0.60 17.67
N MET A 93 -6.10 -0.66 17.43
CA MET A 93 -6.51 -1.78 18.31
C MET A 93 -5.93 -1.66 19.73
N ALA A 94 -4.75 -1.09 19.87
CA ALA A 94 -4.09 -0.86 21.15
C ALA A 94 -4.54 0.43 21.87
N GLY A 95 -5.35 1.27 21.23
CA GLY A 95 -5.76 2.57 21.75
C GLY A 95 -4.65 3.61 21.79
N VAL A 96 -3.61 3.45 20.96
CA VAL A 96 -2.48 4.38 20.80
C VAL A 96 -2.57 4.97 19.38
N SER A 97 -3.57 5.79 19.14
CA SER A 97 -3.91 6.28 17.81
C SER A 97 -4.19 7.79 17.79
N SER A 98 -3.50 8.56 18.65
CA SER A 98 -3.53 10.01 18.51
C SER A 98 -2.92 10.43 17.18
N GLU A 99 -3.31 11.58 16.67
CA GLU A 99 -2.74 12.14 15.43
C GLU A 99 -1.21 12.20 15.48
N ALA A 100 -0.66 12.58 16.64
CA ALA A 100 0.79 12.66 16.86
C ALA A 100 1.46 11.27 16.80
N ASP A 101 0.84 10.25 17.40
CA ASP A 101 1.37 8.87 17.38
C ASP A 101 1.36 8.28 15.97
N LEU A 102 0.26 8.47 15.24
CA LEU A 102 0.12 8.01 13.86
C LEU A 102 1.10 8.75 12.93
N GLN A 103 1.33 10.05 13.14
CA GLN A 103 2.30 10.81 12.37
C GLN A 103 3.73 10.33 12.65
N GLN A 104 4.07 10.07 13.92
CA GLN A 104 5.38 9.50 14.28
C GLN A 104 5.60 8.14 13.62
N ALA A 105 4.58 7.29 13.56
CA ALA A 105 4.65 6.02 12.85
C ALA A 105 4.90 6.22 11.35
N LYS A 106 4.22 7.18 10.72
CA LYS A 106 4.44 7.53 9.30
C LYS A 106 5.87 7.98 9.04
N ASP A 107 6.39 8.88 9.88
CA ASP A 107 7.73 9.47 9.74
C ASP A 107 8.83 8.41 9.77
N ILE A 108 8.58 7.26 10.39
CA ILE A 108 9.50 6.13 10.45
C ILE A 108 9.25 5.12 9.33
N LEU A 109 7.99 4.73 9.14
CA LEU A 109 7.63 3.57 8.32
C LEU A 109 7.59 3.89 6.82
N ILE A 110 7.25 5.11 6.43
CA ILE A 110 7.25 5.49 5.02
C ILE A 110 8.67 5.51 4.43
N PRO A 111 9.67 6.18 5.06
CA PRO A 111 11.06 6.07 4.58
C PRO A 111 11.60 4.64 4.58
N LEU A 112 11.19 3.80 5.53
CA LEU A 112 11.56 2.39 5.54
C LEU A 112 11.01 1.63 4.33
N GLY A 113 9.78 1.92 3.94
CA GLY A 113 9.15 1.37 2.74
C GLY A 113 9.83 1.82 1.44
N GLU A 114 10.23 3.09 1.35
CA GLU A 114 11.04 3.59 0.23
C GLU A 114 12.38 2.87 0.14
N TYR A 115 13.08 2.75 1.25
CA TYR A 115 14.37 2.04 1.32
C TYR A 115 14.22 0.56 0.89
N PHE A 116 13.15 -0.10 1.32
CA PHE A 116 12.86 -1.48 0.92
C PHE A 116 12.76 -1.62 -0.59
N GLN A 117 12.07 -0.72 -1.26
CA GLN A 117 11.90 -0.76 -2.73
C GLN A 117 13.21 -0.50 -3.50
N ILE A 118 14.13 0.28 -2.93
CA ILE A 118 15.46 0.47 -3.52
C ILE A 118 16.29 -0.81 -3.43
N GLN A 119 16.09 -1.62 -2.37
CA GLN A 119 16.83 -2.86 -2.15
C GLN A 119 16.26 -4.09 -2.89
N VAL A 120 14.99 -4.05 -3.32
CA VAL A 120 14.43 -5.16 -4.09
C VAL A 120 15.18 -5.23 -5.42
N PRO A 121 15.95 -6.29 -5.69
CA PRO A 121 16.69 -6.39 -6.95
C PRO A 121 15.72 -6.29 -8.12
N ALA A 122 16.10 -5.56 -9.15
CA ALA A 122 15.44 -5.67 -10.44
C ALA A 122 15.34 -7.17 -10.82
N PRO A 123 14.25 -7.59 -11.47
CA PRO A 123 14.05 -9.01 -11.79
C PRO A 123 15.30 -9.58 -12.45
N SER A 124 15.58 -10.84 -12.14
CA SER A 124 16.79 -11.61 -12.48
C SER A 124 17.16 -11.74 -13.97
N THR A 125 16.65 -10.86 -14.82
CA THR A 125 17.04 -10.77 -16.23
C THR A 125 18.46 -10.23 -16.46
N LEU A 126 19.20 -9.92 -15.39
CA LEU A 126 20.62 -9.53 -15.45
C LEU A 126 21.60 -10.69 -15.23
N TYR A 127 21.11 -11.93 -15.09
CA TYR A 127 21.97 -13.12 -14.82
C TYR A 127 21.84 -14.22 -15.88
N ASP A 128 21.30 -13.93 -17.07
CA ASP A 128 21.38 -14.84 -18.24
C ASP A 128 22.41 -14.35 -19.27
#